data_d072d87239b5b11d4340bd64030f8af7
#
_entry.id   d072d87239b5b11d4340bd64030f8af7
#
_cell.length_a   1.000
_cell.length_b   1.000
_cell.length_c   1.000
_cell.angle_alpha   90.00
_cell.angle_beta   90.00
_cell.angle_gamma   90.00
#
_symmetry.space_group_name_H-M   'P 1'
#
loop_
_entity.id
_entity.type
_entity.pdbx_description
1 polymer ?
#
loop_
_entity_poly.entity_id
_entity_poly.type
_entity_poly.pdbx_seq_one_letter_code
_entity_poly.pdbx_strand_id
1 'polypeptide(L)'
;VHCVGASYVKNSDSAELSETEHQENLEKLGVIASELDLDKGSPLAGRVAFRGSSLDFMPLIGQVPDPVLPEEQYGSTRHLQANVPEQRLPGLYMSIGHGSHGTVSCPMAAEHLAALICNEPSPLPKDAADCVDPIRFIRRLRKRRS
;
A
#
# COMPACT_ATOMS: atom_id res chain seq x y z
N VAL A 1 -7.77 -0.47 29.21
CA VAL A 1 -8.16 0.18 27.95
C VAL A 1 -7.93 -0.82 26.83
N HIS A 2 -8.95 -1.08 26.04
CA HIS A 2 -8.90 -1.96 24.88
C HIS A 2 -9.05 -1.13 23.60
N CYS A 3 -8.35 -1.50 22.53
CA CYS A 3 -8.49 -0.90 21.22
C CYS A 3 -9.10 -1.93 20.28
N VAL A 4 -10.23 -1.57 19.69
CA VAL A 4 -10.99 -2.44 18.78
C VAL A 4 -11.15 -1.73 17.44
N GLY A 5 -11.01 -2.46 16.35
CA GLY A 5 -11.18 -1.95 15.00
C GLY A 5 -10.71 -2.95 13.95
N ALA A 6 -10.90 -2.62 12.71
CA ALA A 6 -11.28 -1.31 12.23
C ALA A 6 -12.43 -1.46 11.23
N SER A 7 -13.21 -0.40 11.12
CA SER A 7 -14.09 -0.20 9.99
C SER A 7 -13.30 0.38 8.80
N TYR A 8 -13.86 0.26 7.60
CA TYR A 8 -13.23 0.69 6.36
C TYR A 8 -14.27 1.35 5.45
N VAL A 9 -14.18 2.66 5.30
CA VAL A 9 -15.02 3.40 4.37
C VAL A 9 -14.21 3.78 3.14
N LYS A 10 -14.64 3.27 1.98
CA LYS A 10 -14.00 3.59 0.70
C LYS A 10 -14.50 4.91 0.18
N ASN A 11 -13.62 5.68 -0.47
CA ASN A 11 -13.95 6.94 -1.13
C ASN A 11 -14.55 7.99 -0.18
N SER A 12 -14.16 7.98 1.08
CA SER A 12 -14.50 9.01 2.07
C SER A 12 -13.25 9.80 2.43
N ASP A 13 -13.39 11.10 2.49
CA ASP A 13 -12.40 12.06 2.97
C ASP A 13 -12.74 12.62 4.36
N SER A 14 -13.82 12.11 5.00
CA SER A 14 -14.20 12.48 6.35
C SER A 14 -13.22 11.87 7.37
N ALA A 15 -12.71 12.71 8.25
CA ALA A 15 -11.91 12.33 9.41
C ALA A 15 -12.73 12.35 10.72
N GLU A 16 -14.05 12.46 10.62
CA GLU A 16 -14.94 12.49 11.76
C GLU A 16 -15.22 11.08 12.30
N LEU A 17 -15.40 10.98 13.60
CA LEU A 17 -15.83 9.73 14.25
C LEU A 17 -17.28 9.44 13.88
N SER A 18 -17.57 8.19 13.56
CA SER A 18 -18.91 7.70 13.23
C SER A 18 -19.41 6.77 14.32
N GLU A 19 -20.56 7.11 14.90
CA GLU A 19 -21.24 6.27 15.90
C GLU A 19 -21.63 4.92 15.30
N THR A 20 -22.06 4.90 14.04
CA THR A 20 -22.39 3.68 13.32
C THR A 20 -21.20 2.73 13.23
N GLU A 21 -20.00 3.26 12.91
CA GLU A 21 -18.78 2.46 12.85
C GLU A 21 -18.32 1.96 14.21
N HIS A 22 -18.52 2.74 15.27
CA HIS A 22 -18.31 2.29 16.64
C HIS A 22 -19.19 1.09 16.98
N GLN A 23 -20.48 1.20 16.66
CA GLN A 23 -21.42 0.11 16.90
C GLN A 23 -21.07 -1.17 16.12
N GLU A 24 -20.74 -1.04 14.84
CA GLU A 24 -20.28 -2.18 14.03
C GLU A 24 -19.03 -2.87 14.60
N ASN A 25 -18.07 -2.08 15.09
CA ASN A 25 -16.85 -2.62 15.69
C ASN A 25 -17.13 -3.33 17.01
N LEU A 26 -18.07 -2.84 17.83
CA LEU A 26 -18.51 -3.50 19.06
C LEU A 26 -19.26 -4.81 18.77
N GLU A 27 -20.10 -4.82 17.74
CA GLU A 27 -20.80 -6.04 17.31
C GLU A 27 -19.81 -7.12 16.85
N LYS A 28 -18.82 -6.76 16.04
CA LYS A 28 -17.73 -7.66 15.62
C LYS A 28 -16.95 -8.19 16.81
N LEU A 29 -16.66 -7.33 17.79
CA LEU A 29 -15.98 -7.74 19.02
C LEU A 29 -16.80 -8.74 19.82
N GLY A 30 -18.11 -8.51 19.95
CA GLY A 30 -19.02 -9.42 20.64
C GLY A 30 -19.07 -10.82 20.02
N VAL A 31 -18.84 -10.94 18.71
CA VAL A 31 -18.73 -12.24 18.03
C VAL A 31 -17.41 -12.93 18.33
N ILE A 32 -16.29 -12.16 18.38
CA ILE A 32 -14.93 -12.72 18.55
C ILE A 32 -14.63 -13.03 20.02
N ALA A 33 -15.17 -12.24 20.93
CA ALA A 33 -14.87 -12.29 22.36
C ALA A 33 -16.16 -12.12 23.17
N SER A 34 -17.05 -13.09 23.04
CA SER A 34 -18.39 -13.09 23.69
C SER A 34 -18.35 -13.09 25.22
N GLU A 35 -17.23 -13.50 25.81
CA GLU A 35 -17.01 -13.48 27.25
C GLU A 35 -16.59 -12.11 27.80
N LEU A 36 -16.31 -11.12 26.94
CA LEU A 36 -16.02 -9.78 27.40
C LEU A 36 -17.32 -9.06 27.78
N ASP A 37 -17.45 -8.76 29.07
CA ASP A 37 -18.49 -7.87 29.55
C ASP A 37 -18.16 -6.44 29.11
N LEU A 38 -18.73 -6.05 27.97
CA LEU A 38 -18.57 -4.71 27.43
C LEU A 38 -19.56 -3.80 28.10
N ASP A 39 -19.06 -2.87 28.92
CA ASP A 39 -19.88 -1.79 29.44
C ASP A 39 -20.33 -0.89 28.29
N LYS A 40 -21.54 -1.14 27.83
CA LYS A 40 -22.17 -0.41 26.70
C LYS A 40 -22.48 1.06 27.03
N GLY A 41 -22.32 1.47 28.29
CA GLY A 41 -22.53 2.84 28.75
C GLY A 41 -21.24 3.68 28.80
N SER A 42 -20.08 3.06 28.64
CA SER A 42 -18.80 3.80 28.66
C SER A 42 -18.63 4.63 27.41
N PRO A 43 -18.13 5.88 27.53
CA PRO A 43 -17.87 6.75 26.38
C PRO A 43 -16.80 6.11 25.50
N LEU A 44 -17.11 5.97 24.21
CA LEU A 44 -16.19 5.45 23.21
C LEU A 44 -15.33 6.58 22.68
N ALA A 45 -14.03 6.40 22.71
CA ALA A 45 -13.08 7.23 22.00
C ALA A 45 -12.58 6.50 20.76
N GLY A 46 -12.21 7.25 19.72
CA GLY A 46 -11.73 6.65 18.49
C GLY A 46 -10.73 7.53 17.74
N ARG A 47 -10.20 6.98 16.69
CA ARG A 47 -9.34 7.72 15.76
C ARG A 47 -9.68 7.30 14.34
N VAL A 48 -9.93 8.29 13.51
CA VAL A 48 -10.02 8.12 12.05
C VAL A 48 -8.68 8.49 11.43
N ALA A 49 -8.24 7.74 10.45
CA ALA A 49 -7.05 8.04 9.68
C ALA A 49 -7.17 7.48 8.27
N PHE A 50 -6.53 8.15 7.31
CA PHE A 50 -6.48 7.70 5.94
C PHE A 50 -5.35 6.69 5.75
N ARG A 51 -5.59 5.69 4.93
CA ARG A 51 -4.59 4.70 4.54
C ARG A 51 -4.30 4.81 3.05
N GLY A 52 -3.03 4.99 2.73
CA GLY A 52 -2.58 4.90 1.35
C GLY A 52 -2.53 3.44 0.89
N SER A 53 -3.19 3.13 -0.21
CA SER A 53 -3.07 1.86 -0.90
C SER A 53 -2.83 2.08 -2.39
N SER A 54 -2.09 1.18 -3.02
CA SER A 54 -1.93 1.18 -4.47
C SER A 54 -3.20 0.65 -5.15
N LEU A 55 -3.30 0.81 -6.48
CA LEU A 55 -4.44 0.34 -7.26
C LEU A 55 -4.64 -1.18 -7.21
N ASP A 56 -3.59 -1.94 -6.94
CA ASP A 56 -3.62 -3.41 -6.84
C ASP A 56 -3.49 -3.91 -5.40
N PHE A 57 -3.59 -3.03 -4.43
CA PHE A 57 -3.47 -3.29 -3.00
C PHE A 57 -2.13 -3.89 -2.54
N MET A 58 -1.16 -3.99 -3.44
CA MET A 58 0.21 -4.40 -3.10
C MET A 58 1.07 -3.18 -2.79
N PRO A 59 1.95 -3.22 -1.78
CA PRO A 59 2.81 -2.09 -1.46
C PRO A 59 3.75 -1.74 -2.63
N LEU A 60 4.28 -0.53 -2.60
CA LEU A 60 5.31 -0.04 -3.52
C LEU A 60 6.63 0.02 -2.76
N ILE A 61 7.55 -0.89 -3.08
CA ILE A 61 8.82 -1.03 -2.38
C ILE A 61 9.95 -1.08 -3.40
N GLY A 62 10.88 -0.15 -3.32
CA GLY A 62 12.02 -0.10 -4.21
C GLY A 62 12.40 1.30 -4.67
N GLN A 63 13.28 1.37 -5.64
CA GLN A 63 13.72 2.63 -6.21
C GLN A 63 12.60 3.30 -7.01
N VAL A 64 12.42 4.60 -6.81
CA VAL A 64 11.36 5.39 -7.44
C VAL A 64 11.56 5.41 -8.94
N PRO A 65 10.54 5.04 -9.75
CA PRO A 65 10.59 5.22 -11.20
C PRO A 65 10.73 6.71 -11.56
N ASP A 66 11.50 7.01 -12.58
CA ASP A 66 11.57 8.36 -13.11
C ASP A 66 10.26 8.68 -13.84
N PRO A 67 9.49 9.68 -13.38
CA PRO A 67 8.25 10.09 -14.03
C PRO A 67 8.50 10.86 -15.33
N VAL A 68 9.70 11.39 -15.51
CA VAL A 68 10.10 12.13 -16.70
C VAL A 68 10.50 11.12 -17.78
N LEU A 69 9.49 10.48 -18.34
CA LEU A 69 9.69 9.90 -19.66
C LEU A 69 9.69 11.07 -20.65
N PRO A 70 10.72 11.24 -21.48
CA PRO A 70 10.78 12.34 -22.44
C PRO A 70 9.46 12.41 -23.22
N GLU A 71 8.84 13.58 -23.27
CA GLU A 71 7.59 13.80 -24.06
C GLU A 71 7.75 13.33 -25.50
N GLU A 72 8.96 13.38 -26.04
CA GLU A 72 9.36 12.82 -27.33
C GLU A 72 9.14 11.31 -27.44
N GLN A 73 9.17 10.56 -26.32
CA GLN A 73 8.84 9.13 -26.28
C GLN A 73 7.35 8.86 -26.11
N TYR A 74 6.55 9.86 -25.64
CA TYR A 74 5.10 9.76 -25.49
C TYR A 74 4.31 10.38 -26.65
N GLY A 75 4.90 11.31 -27.42
CA GLY A 75 4.24 12.08 -28.46
C GLY A 75 3.78 11.29 -29.69
N SER A 76 4.15 10.03 -29.76
CA SER A 76 3.64 9.10 -30.76
C SER A 76 3.03 7.90 -30.05
N THR A 77 1.74 7.91 -29.83
CA THR A 77 0.93 6.90 -29.13
C THR A 77 1.00 5.48 -29.74
N ARG A 78 1.82 5.25 -30.75
CA ARG A 78 1.90 3.97 -31.46
C ARG A 78 3.11 3.10 -31.14
N HIS A 79 4.15 3.63 -30.48
CA HIS A 79 5.36 2.86 -30.24
C HIS A 79 5.98 3.17 -28.88
N LEU A 80 5.30 2.85 -27.78
CA LEU A 80 6.00 2.56 -26.53
C LEU A 80 6.78 1.27 -26.80
N GLN A 81 7.99 1.44 -27.33
CA GLN A 81 8.84 0.30 -27.65
C GLN A 81 9.09 -0.50 -26.38
N ALA A 82 8.92 -1.81 -26.50
CA ALA A 82 9.21 -2.77 -25.42
C ALA A 82 10.64 -2.66 -24.87
N ASN A 83 11.49 -1.91 -25.52
CA ASN A 83 12.94 -1.78 -25.28
C ASN A 83 13.35 -0.44 -24.64
N VAL A 84 12.41 0.42 -24.18
CA VAL A 84 12.84 1.61 -23.44
C VAL A 84 13.36 1.18 -22.08
N PRO A 85 14.62 1.52 -21.73
CA PRO A 85 15.18 1.17 -20.44
C PRO A 85 14.31 1.71 -19.30
N GLU A 86 14.14 0.90 -18.26
CA GLU A 86 13.45 1.32 -17.06
C GLU A 86 14.32 2.36 -16.34
N GLN A 87 13.88 3.62 -16.40
CA GLN A 87 14.59 4.70 -15.70
C GLN A 87 14.08 4.83 -14.30
N ARG A 88 15.00 5.02 -13.36
CA ARG A 88 14.73 5.21 -11.93
C ARG A 88 15.53 6.41 -11.42
N LEU A 89 14.96 7.12 -10.47
CA LEU A 89 15.63 8.25 -9.83
C LEU A 89 16.78 7.74 -8.96
N PRO A 90 18.02 8.15 -9.24
CA PRO A 90 19.17 7.67 -8.47
C PRO A 90 19.08 8.07 -7.00
N GLY A 91 19.31 7.12 -6.09
CA GLY A 91 19.35 7.35 -4.65
C GLY A 91 17.99 7.61 -3.99
N LEU A 92 16.88 7.59 -4.74
CA LEU A 92 15.54 7.77 -4.19
C LEU A 92 14.78 6.45 -4.15
N TYR A 93 14.34 6.08 -2.94
CA TYR A 93 13.62 4.84 -2.67
C TYR A 93 12.29 5.11 -1.98
N MET A 94 11.35 4.18 -2.11
CA MET A 94 10.04 4.26 -1.45
C MET A 94 9.65 2.94 -0.81
N SER A 95 8.88 3.05 0.28
CA SER A 95 8.15 1.94 0.91
C SER A 95 6.81 2.51 1.37
N ILE A 96 5.78 2.39 0.52
CA ILE A 96 4.47 3.02 0.71
C ILE A 96 3.33 2.10 0.26
N GLY A 97 2.11 2.49 0.57
CA GLY A 97 0.92 1.79 0.07
C GLY A 97 0.65 0.45 0.75
N HIS A 98 1.10 0.27 1.99
CA HIS A 98 0.90 -0.97 2.75
C HIS A 98 -0.55 -1.24 3.18
N GLY A 99 -1.45 -0.26 3.00
CA GLY A 99 -2.87 -0.39 3.33
C GLY A 99 -3.09 -0.79 4.79
N SER A 100 -3.88 -1.85 5.00
CA SER A 100 -4.15 -2.40 6.33
C SER A 100 -3.12 -3.43 6.82
N HIS A 101 -2.17 -3.82 5.98
CA HIS A 101 -1.23 -4.91 6.25
C HIS A 101 0.18 -4.43 6.64
N GLY A 102 0.35 -3.13 6.94
CA GLY A 102 1.66 -2.54 7.23
C GLY A 102 2.41 -3.25 8.36
N THR A 103 1.74 -3.62 9.43
CA THR A 103 2.37 -4.32 10.57
C THR A 103 3.02 -5.65 10.16
N VAL A 104 2.44 -6.34 9.18
CA VAL A 104 2.97 -7.63 8.68
C VAL A 104 3.98 -7.41 7.56
N SER A 105 3.71 -6.47 6.65
CA SER A 105 4.52 -6.29 5.44
C SER A 105 5.75 -5.40 5.63
N CYS A 106 5.72 -4.43 6.56
CA CYS A 106 6.82 -3.48 6.73
C CYS A 106 8.17 -4.12 7.14
N PRO A 107 8.24 -5.14 8.01
CA PRO A 107 9.53 -5.75 8.34
C PRO A 107 10.22 -6.34 7.11
N MET A 108 9.52 -7.14 6.33
CA MET A 108 10.08 -7.73 5.10
C MET A 108 10.35 -6.67 4.03
N ALA A 109 9.51 -5.62 3.96
CA ALA A 109 9.72 -4.48 3.06
C ALA A 109 11.00 -3.73 3.40
N ALA A 110 11.30 -3.55 4.69
CA ALA A 110 12.51 -2.88 5.16
C ALA A 110 13.76 -3.69 4.80
N GLU A 111 13.76 -5.00 5.03
CA GLU A 111 14.86 -5.89 4.65
C GLU A 111 15.10 -5.88 3.13
N HIS A 112 14.03 -5.98 2.34
CA HIS A 112 14.14 -5.91 0.88
C HIS A 112 14.71 -4.56 0.43
N LEU A 113 14.23 -3.46 1.00
CA LEU A 113 14.70 -2.11 0.66
C LEU A 113 16.17 -1.91 1.06
N ALA A 114 16.57 -2.38 2.24
CA ALA A 114 17.95 -2.34 2.70
C ALA A 114 18.86 -3.13 1.74
N ALA A 115 18.47 -4.32 1.34
CA ALA A 115 19.21 -5.13 0.36
C ALA A 115 19.39 -4.39 -0.96
N LEU A 116 18.34 -3.72 -1.48
CA LEU A 116 18.44 -2.92 -2.70
C LEU A 116 19.40 -1.73 -2.55
N ILE A 117 19.37 -1.03 -1.42
CA ILE A 117 20.25 0.13 -1.15
C ILE A 117 21.71 -0.31 -1.00
N CYS A 118 21.95 -1.42 -0.32
CA CYS A 118 23.29 -1.96 -0.05
C CYS A 118 23.83 -2.81 -1.22
N ASN A 119 23.04 -3.02 -2.28
CA ASN A 119 23.37 -3.91 -3.40
C ASN A 119 23.65 -5.35 -2.93
N GLU A 120 22.82 -5.83 -2.01
CA GLU A 120 22.82 -7.18 -1.47
C GLU A 120 21.73 -8.04 -2.10
N PRO A 121 21.81 -9.37 -2.01
CA PRO A 121 20.74 -10.25 -2.47
C PRO A 121 19.42 -9.96 -1.76
N SER A 122 18.34 -9.82 -2.53
CA SER A 122 17.00 -9.60 -1.97
C SER A 122 16.53 -10.81 -1.15
N PRO A 123 15.93 -10.62 0.02
CA PRO A 123 15.27 -11.69 0.77
C PRO A 123 13.98 -12.18 0.10
N LEU A 124 13.43 -11.41 -0.84
CA LEU A 124 12.23 -11.78 -1.57
C LEU A 124 12.56 -12.65 -2.80
N PRO A 125 11.76 -13.68 -3.08
CA PRO A 125 11.77 -14.35 -4.38
C PRO A 125 11.50 -13.34 -5.51
N LYS A 126 12.01 -13.63 -6.70
CA LYS A 126 11.94 -12.71 -7.84
C LYS A 126 10.52 -12.27 -8.18
N ASP A 127 9.56 -13.17 -8.18
CA ASP A 127 8.15 -12.90 -8.46
C ASP A 127 7.52 -11.98 -7.41
N ALA A 128 7.82 -12.18 -6.14
CA ALA A 128 7.37 -11.30 -5.05
C ALA A 128 8.02 -9.91 -5.15
N ALA A 129 9.31 -9.83 -5.44
CA ALA A 129 10.01 -8.57 -5.68
C ALA A 129 9.40 -7.81 -6.88
N ASP A 130 9.12 -8.49 -7.98
CA ASP A 130 8.45 -7.91 -9.15
C ASP A 130 7.03 -7.41 -8.83
N CYS A 131 6.30 -8.08 -7.91
CA CYS A 131 4.97 -7.68 -7.47
C CYS A 131 4.95 -6.41 -6.61
N VAL A 132 6.02 -6.10 -5.90
CA VAL A 132 6.11 -4.90 -5.06
C VAL A 132 6.89 -3.77 -5.72
N ASP A 133 7.60 -4.03 -6.79
CA ASP A 133 8.39 -3.03 -7.51
C ASP A 133 7.50 -1.87 -8.02
N PRO A 134 7.83 -0.61 -7.70
CA PRO A 134 7.05 0.56 -8.13
C PRO A 134 6.88 0.67 -9.65
N ILE A 135 7.84 0.18 -10.43
CA ILE A 135 7.79 0.25 -11.91
C ILE A 135 6.76 -0.70 -12.52
N ARG A 136 6.17 -1.61 -11.75
CA ARG A 136 5.19 -2.60 -12.25
C ARG A 136 3.98 -1.97 -12.94
N PHE A 137 3.58 -0.79 -12.50
CA PHE A 137 2.47 -0.07 -13.15
C PHE A 137 2.85 0.41 -14.54
N ILE A 138 4.07 0.89 -14.73
CA ILE A 138 4.59 1.28 -16.05
C ILE A 138 4.70 0.05 -16.95
N ARG A 139 5.21 -1.08 -16.43
CA ARG A 139 5.26 -2.35 -17.17
C ARG A 139 3.88 -2.85 -17.61
N ARG A 140 2.85 -2.71 -16.75
CA ARG A 140 1.46 -3.08 -17.07
C ARG A 140 0.85 -2.18 -18.15
N LEU A 141 1.11 -0.88 -18.10
CA LEU A 141 0.67 0.05 -19.12
C LEU A 141 1.27 -0.26 -20.50
N ARG A 142 2.54 -0.62 -20.55
CA ARG A 142 3.22 -1.05 -21.78
C ARG A 142 2.59 -2.32 -22.37
N LYS A 143 2.31 -3.35 -21.55
CA LYS A 143 1.69 -4.60 -21.99
C LYS A 143 0.27 -4.44 -22.51
N ARG A 144 -0.49 -3.46 -22.04
CA ARG A 144 -1.87 -3.21 -22.52
C ARG A 144 -1.93 -2.51 -23.89
N ARG A 145 -0.82 -1.94 -24.32
CA ARG A 145 -0.71 -1.18 -25.55
C ARG A 145 0.03 -1.93 -26.68
N SER A 146 0.65 -3.05 -26.36
CA SER A 146 1.20 -4.04 -27.32
C SER A 146 0.12 -5.05 -27.72
#